data_23b31543bac1da114a25f0a64f2aef20
#
_entry.id   23b31543bac1da114a25f0a64f2aef20
#
_cell.length_a   1.000
_cell.length_b   1.000
_cell.length_c   1.000
_cell.angle_alpha   90.00
_cell.angle_beta   90.00
_cell.angle_gamma   90.00
#
_symmetry.space_group_name_H-M   'P 1'
#
loop_
_entity.id
_entity.type
_entity.pdbx_description
1 polymer ?
#
loop_
_entity_poly.entity_id
_entity_poly.type
_entity_poly.pdbx_seq_one_letter_code
_entity_poly.pdbx_strand_id
1 'polypeptide(L)'
;MERTRGELRDVVSYAARWTELAWRISVNLHAGEHGAEAHTQKLSPETARRAIEIADWYAAEQLKILKAGRTKRKLARLQKLKELIVRQYNGKATLRDLNIRNGFESGEVHELAVIFPGNLVIEKLETGGRPSEIVSLCQK
;
A
#
# COMPACT_ATOMS: atom_id res chain seq x y z
N MET A 1 -13.88 -12.19 -0.99
CA MET A 1 -12.51 -12.74 -0.89
C MET A 1 -11.51 -12.18 -1.93
N GLU A 2 -11.91 -11.22 -2.77
CA GLU A 2 -11.05 -10.63 -3.83
C GLU A 2 -10.24 -9.38 -3.42
N ARG A 3 -10.60 -8.69 -2.34
CA ARG A 3 -9.89 -7.48 -1.88
C ARG A 3 -8.47 -7.73 -1.34
N THR A 4 -8.20 -8.93 -0.86
CA THR A 4 -6.91 -9.28 -0.26
C THR A 4 -5.80 -9.53 -1.29
N ARG A 5 -6.13 -9.87 -2.53
CA ARG A 5 -5.13 -10.18 -3.58
C ARG A 5 -4.37 -8.94 -4.08
N GLY A 6 -5.02 -7.78 -4.13
CA GLY A 6 -4.37 -6.52 -4.57
C GLY A 6 -3.44 -5.91 -3.53
N GLU A 7 -3.83 -5.97 -2.25
CA GLU A 7 -3.04 -5.38 -1.15
C GLU A 7 -1.77 -6.17 -0.79
N LEU A 8 -1.77 -7.49 -1.05
CA LEU A 8 -0.66 -8.39 -0.75
C LEU A 8 0.31 -8.60 -1.91
N ARG A 9 0.01 -8.10 -3.10
CA ARG A 9 0.87 -8.32 -4.28
C ARG A 9 2.28 -7.78 -4.10
N ASP A 10 2.42 -6.64 -3.43
CA ASP A 10 3.71 -6.05 -3.09
C ASP A 10 4.36 -6.72 -1.87
N VAL A 11 3.61 -7.52 -1.13
CA VAL A 11 4.05 -8.15 0.12
C VAL A 11 4.59 -9.56 -0.12
N VAL A 12 4.23 -10.19 -1.24
CA VAL A 12 4.72 -11.54 -1.59
C VAL A 12 6.25 -11.62 -1.62
N SER A 13 6.91 -10.59 -2.14
CA SER A 13 8.38 -10.51 -2.15
C SER A 13 8.98 -10.37 -0.74
N TYR A 14 8.22 -9.84 0.22
CA TYR A 14 8.64 -9.71 1.60
C TYR A 14 8.38 -10.98 2.42
N ALA A 15 7.34 -11.75 2.10
CA ALA A 15 6.99 -12.97 2.84
C ALA A 15 8.14 -14.00 2.81
N ALA A 16 8.80 -14.19 1.67
CA ALA A 16 9.98 -15.04 1.57
C ALA A 16 11.13 -14.55 2.45
N ARG A 17 11.33 -13.22 2.54
CA ARG A 17 12.36 -12.61 3.40
C ARG A 17 12.05 -12.75 4.88
N TRP A 18 10.78 -12.76 5.29
CA TRP A 18 10.42 -12.99 6.70
C TRP A 18 10.74 -14.40 7.14
N THR A 19 10.51 -15.39 6.27
CA THR A 19 10.93 -16.78 6.54
C THR A 19 12.45 -16.88 6.68
N GLU A 20 13.20 -16.26 5.78
CA GLU A 20 14.66 -16.20 5.86
C GLU A 20 15.13 -15.50 7.15
N LEU A 21 14.47 -14.41 7.53
CA LEU A 21 14.76 -13.68 8.77
C LEU A 21 14.56 -14.58 10.00
N ALA A 22 13.44 -15.33 10.07
CA ALA A 22 13.18 -16.25 11.15
C ALA A 22 14.28 -17.31 11.27
N TRP A 23 14.75 -17.86 10.14
CA TRP A 23 15.86 -18.78 10.12
C TRP A 23 17.16 -18.16 10.65
N ARG A 24 17.51 -16.97 10.20
CA ARG A 24 18.72 -16.27 10.67
C ARG A 24 18.66 -15.96 12.16
N ILE A 25 17.50 -15.55 12.66
CA ILE A 25 17.29 -15.30 14.09
C ILE A 25 17.43 -16.60 14.88
N SER A 26 16.84 -17.71 14.41
CA SER A 26 16.94 -18.99 15.12
C SER A 26 18.38 -19.50 15.20
N VAL A 27 19.17 -19.34 14.15
CA VAL A 27 20.61 -19.69 14.17
C VAL A 27 21.36 -18.82 15.17
N ASN A 28 21.10 -17.52 15.20
CA ASN A 28 21.78 -16.61 16.13
C ASN A 28 21.39 -16.89 17.59
N LEU A 29 20.11 -17.17 17.87
CA LEU A 29 19.67 -17.53 19.20
C LEU A 29 20.30 -18.84 19.64
N HIS A 30 20.31 -19.85 18.76
CA HIS A 30 20.93 -21.15 19.03
C HIS A 30 22.44 -21.03 19.32
N ALA A 31 23.15 -20.23 18.52
CA ALA A 31 24.57 -19.96 18.76
C ALA A 31 24.80 -19.22 20.07
N GLY A 32 23.92 -18.28 20.44
CA GLY A 32 23.99 -17.59 21.74
C GLY A 32 23.72 -18.51 22.94
N GLU A 33 22.81 -19.49 22.78
CA GLU A 33 22.45 -20.47 23.83
C GLU A 33 23.55 -21.52 24.06
N HIS A 34 24.25 -21.94 23.02
CA HIS A 34 25.19 -23.06 23.06
C HIS A 34 26.67 -22.69 22.83
N GLY A 35 26.93 -21.46 22.47
CA GLY A 35 28.30 -20.97 22.24
C GLY A 35 29.07 -21.82 21.23
N ALA A 36 30.29 -22.24 21.61
CA ALA A 36 31.16 -23.04 20.75
C ALA A 36 30.59 -24.44 20.41
N GLU A 37 29.66 -24.96 21.23
CA GLU A 37 29.06 -26.29 21.04
C GLU A 37 27.80 -26.26 20.16
N ALA A 38 27.36 -25.10 19.69
CA ALA A 38 26.14 -24.95 18.90
C ALA A 38 26.09 -25.87 17.67
N HIS A 39 27.24 -26.15 17.05
CA HIS A 39 27.33 -27.01 15.87
C HIS A 39 27.03 -28.48 16.15
N THR A 40 27.11 -28.92 17.41
CA THR A 40 26.85 -30.31 17.85
C THR A 40 25.42 -30.47 18.37
N GLN A 41 24.74 -29.39 18.69
CA GLN A 41 23.41 -29.37 19.26
C GLN A 41 22.33 -29.21 18.20
N LYS A 42 21.17 -29.84 18.40
CA LYS A 42 20.02 -29.64 17.56
C LYS A 42 19.28 -28.37 17.98
N LEU A 43 18.80 -27.61 17.00
CA LEU A 43 17.92 -26.45 17.23
C LEU A 43 16.70 -26.91 18.04
N SER A 44 16.48 -26.29 19.20
CA SER A 44 15.31 -26.59 20.01
C SER A 44 14.02 -26.03 19.42
N PRO A 45 12.87 -26.71 19.60
CA PRO A 45 11.58 -26.13 19.18
C PRO A 45 11.26 -24.79 19.86
N GLU A 46 11.74 -24.61 21.10
CA GLU A 46 11.57 -23.38 21.87
C GLU A 46 12.34 -22.20 21.22
N THR A 47 13.60 -22.43 20.87
CA THR A 47 14.42 -21.43 20.17
C THR A 47 13.82 -21.07 18.80
N ALA A 48 13.32 -22.07 18.07
CA ALA A 48 12.63 -21.84 16.81
C ALA A 48 11.36 -20.99 16.99
N ARG A 49 10.54 -21.28 18.01
CA ARG A 49 9.33 -20.52 18.32
C ARG A 49 9.64 -19.06 18.64
N ARG A 50 10.63 -18.79 19.48
CA ARG A 50 11.09 -17.43 19.82
C ARG A 50 11.56 -16.67 18.58
N ALA A 51 12.28 -17.34 17.68
CA ALA A 51 12.73 -16.72 16.43
C ALA A 51 11.55 -16.33 15.52
N ILE A 52 10.52 -17.17 15.43
CA ILE A 52 9.30 -16.90 14.68
C ILE A 52 8.55 -15.70 15.29
N GLU A 53 8.37 -15.65 16.61
CA GLU A 53 7.72 -14.52 17.30
C GLU A 53 8.43 -13.19 17.01
N ILE A 54 9.77 -13.19 17.04
CA ILE A 54 10.56 -11.99 16.69
C ILE A 54 10.36 -11.61 15.21
N ALA A 55 10.41 -12.59 14.30
CA ALA A 55 10.22 -12.33 12.88
C ALA A 55 8.82 -11.81 12.55
N ASP A 56 7.79 -12.32 13.22
CA ASP A 56 6.40 -11.88 13.09
C ASP A 56 6.23 -10.43 13.57
N TRP A 57 6.91 -10.07 14.66
CA TRP A 57 6.91 -8.68 15.11
C TRP A 57 7.52 -7.74 14.06
N TYR A 58 8.67 -8.10 13.47
CA TYR A 58 9.29 -7.33 12.40
C TYR A 58 8.39 -7.23 11.16
N ALA A 59 7.74 -8.34 10.79
CA ALA A 59 6.79 -8.35 9.67
C ALA A 59 5.63 -7.39 9.90
N ALA A 60 5.05 -7.40 11.11
CA ALA A 60 3.96 -6.51 11.48
C ALA A 60 4.37 -5.02 11.42
N GLU A 61 5.55 -4.68 11.95
CA GLU A 61 6.06 -3.31 11.90
C GLU A 61 6.36 -2.87 10.45
N GLN A 62 6.94 -3.73 9.63
CA GLN A 62 7.18 -3.45 8.22
C GLN A 62 5.88 -3.19 7.45
N LEU A 63 4.83 -3.97 7.71
CA LEU A 63 3.51 -3.76 7.11
C LEU A 63 2.91 -2.41 7.51
N LYS A 64 3.06 -1.97 8.75
CA LYS A 64 2.62 -0.63 9.20
C LYS A 64 3.34 0.48 8.43
N ILE A 65 4.66 0.38 8.27
CA ILE A 65 5.48 1.35 7.53
C ILE A 65 5.06 1.40 6.06
N LEU A 66 4.86 0.24 5.42
CA LEU A 66 4.40 0.16 4.03
C LEU A 66 3.02 0.79 3.85
N LYS A 67 2.09 0.52 4.77
CA LYS A 67 0.75 1.12 4.75
C LYS A 67 0.81 2.64 4.89
N ALA A 68 1.60 3.16 5.82
CA ALA A 68 1.78 4.60 6.00
C ALA A 68 2.39 5.27 4.74
N GLY A 69 3.39 4.62 4.12
CA GLY A 69 4.00 5.10 2.88
C GLY A 69 3.02 5.13 1.70
N ARG A 70 2.12 4.16 1.60
CA ARG A 70 1.06 4.13 0.57
C ARG A 70 0.06 5.26 0.79
N THR A 71 -0.40 5.46 2.02
CA THR A 71 -1.32 6.56 2.36
C THR A 71 -0.71 7.92 2.03
N LYS A 72 0.56 8.14 2.39
CA LYS A 72 1.27 9.38 2.06
C LYS A 72 1.36 9.63 0.55
N ARG A 73 1.66 8.60 -0.24
CA ARG A 73 1.69 8.70 -1.72
C ARG A 73 0.32 9.04 -2.30
N LYS A 74 -0.74 8.38 -1.82
CA LYS A 74 -2.11 8.66 -2.27
C LYS A 74 -2.57 10.07 -1.89
N LEU A 75 -2.20 10.56 -0.71
CA LEU A 75 -2.46 11.93 -0.30
C LEU A 75 -1.75 12.95 -1.22
N ALA A 76 -0.48 12.72 -1.55
CA ALA A 76 0.25 13.58 -2.48
C ALA A 76 -0.39 13.57 -3.89
N ARG A 77 -0.88 12.41 -4.37
CA ARG A 77 -1.62 12.32 -5.63
C ARG A 77 -2.95 13.09 -5.58
N LEU A 78 -3.69 13.01 -4.47
CA LEU A 78 -4.91 13.81 -4.27
C LEU A 78 -4.62 15.31 -4.30
N GLN A 79 -3.56 15.76 -3.63
CA GLN A 79 -3.17 17.18 -3.63
C GLN A 79 -2.83 17.65 -5.05
N LYS A 80 -2.04 16.86 -5.79
CA LYS A 80 -1.73 17.16 -7.20
C LYS A 80 -3.00 17.25 -8.05
N LEU A 81 -3.96 16.34 -7.85
CA LEU A 81 -5.24 16.36 -8.56
C LEU A 81 -6.04 17.63 -8.25
N LYS A 82 -6.13 18.01 -6.97
CA LYS A 82 -6.80 19.25 -6.56
C LYS A 82 -6.19 20.50 -7.20
N GLU A 83 -4.86 20.59 -7.19
CA GLU A 83 -4.16 21.71 -7.81
C GLU A 83 -4.42 21.78 -9.31
N LEU A 84 -4.42 20.65 -10.00
CA LEU A 84 -4.72 20.57 -11.43
C LEU A 84 -6.16 21.02 -11.73
N ILE A 85 -7.15 20.53 -10.98
CA ILE A 85 -8.55 20.90 -11.16
C ILE A 85 -8.74 22.40 -11.00
N VAL A 86 -8.09 23.01 -10.00
CA VAL A 86 -8.18 24.47 -9.77
C VAL A 86 -7.46 25.25 -10.86
N ARG A 87 -6.19 24.91 -11.13
CA ARG A 87 -5.33 25.75 -11.98
C ARG A 87 -5.58 25.59 -13.48
N GLN A 88 -5.86 24.38 -13.94
CA GLN A 88 -5.97 24.09 -15.37
C GLN A 88 -7.40 23.93 -15.86
N TYR A 89 -8.32 23.53 -14.98
CA TYR A 89 -9.68 23.16 -15.35
C TYR A 89 -10.76 24.02 -14.69
N ASN A 90 -10.35 25.14 -14.07
CA ASN A 90 -11.27 26.11 -13.46
C ASN A 90 -12.35 25.47 -12.55
N GLY A 91 -11.94 24.46 -11.78
CA GLY A 91 -12.76 23.79 -10.77
C GLY A 91 -13.46 22.50 -11.23
N LYS A 92 -13.49 22.17 -12.53
CA LYS A 92 -14.14 20.96 -13.07
C LYS A 92 -13.30 20.36 -14.20
N ALA A 93 -12.91 19.07 -14.07
CA ALA A 93 -12.15 18.36 -15.07
C ALA A 93 -12.89 17.10 -15.54
N THR A 94 -12.76 16.72 -16.81
CA THR A 94 -13.24 15.40 -17.25
C THR A 94 -12.25 14.31 -16.84
N LEU A 95 -12.76 13.14 -16.49
CA LEU A 95 -11.93 11.98 -16.16
C LEU A 95 -10.97 11.62 -17.30
N ARG A 96 -11.45 11.81 -18.54
CA ARG A 96 -10.67 11.59 -19.76
C ARG A 96 -9.45 12.53 -19.84
N ASP A 97 -9.61 13.81 -19.56
CA ASP A 97 -8.52 14.78 -19.58
C ASP A 97 -7.49 14.48 -18.48
N LEU A 98 -7.96 14.10 -17.30
CA LEU A 98 -7.09 13.70 -16.20
C LEU A 98 -6.25 12.46 -16.55
N ASN A 99 -6.85 11.46 -17.18
CA ASN A 99 -6.14 10.25 -17.57
C ASN A 99 -5.15 10.48 -18.73
N ILE A 100 -5.61 11.15 -19.81
CA ILE A 100 -4.81 11.28 -21.03
C ILE A 100 -3.74 12.36 -20.91
N ARG A 101 -4.09 13.52 -20.36
CA ARG A 101 -3.21 14.70 -20.36
C ARG A 101 -2.39 14.84 -19.09
N ASN A 102 -2.88 14.34 -17.97
CA ASN A 102 -2.28 14.58 -16.65
C ASN A 102 -1.70 13.30 -15.99
N GLY A 103 -1.77 12.16 -16.69
CA GLY A 103 -1.13 10.90 -16.26
C GLY A 103 -1.73 10.31 -14.99
N PHE A 104 -3.05 10.44 -14.81
CA PHE A 104 -3.78 9.67 -13.81
C PHE A 104 -4.19 8.34 -14.44
N GLU A 105 -3.98 7.24 -13.70
CA GLU A 105 -4.37 5.92 -14.17
C GLU A 105 -5.90 5.76 -14.18
N SER A 106 -6.40 4.88 -15.05
CA SER A 106 -7.82 4.56 -15.09
C SER A 106 -8.26 3.98 -13.74
N GLY A 107 -9.26 4.61 -13.12
CA GLY A 107 -9.75 4.25 -11.78
C GLY A 107 -9.02 4.90 -10.61
N GLU A 108 -7.82 5.49 -10.80
CA GLU A 108 -7.07 6.16 -9.71
C GLU A 108 -7.87 7.29 -9.06
N VAL A 109 -8.57 8.09 -9.86
CA VAL A 109 -9.38 9.20 -9.37
C VAL A 109 -10.55 8.71 -8.52
N HIS A 110 -11.21 7.61 -8.94
CA HIS A 110 -12.26 6.97 -8.15
C HIS A 110 -11.71 6.41 -6.84
N GLU A 111 -10.54 5.77 -6.89
CA GLU A 111 -9.87 5.25 -5.70
C GLU A 111 -9.56 6.38 -4.70
N LEU A 112 -9.06 7.52 -5.19
CA LEU A 112 -8.79 8.69 -4.35
C LEU A 112 -10.07 9.26 -3.73
N ALA A 113 -11.18 9.28 -4.47
CA ALA A 113 -12.46 9.73 -3.95
C ALA A 113 -13.00 8.81 -2.84
N VAL A 114 -12.80 7.51 -2.97
CA VAL A 114 -13.20 6.52 -1.95
C VAL A 114 -12.33 6.60 -0.70
N ILE A 115 -11.00 6.73 -0.88
CA ILE A 115 -10.05 6.75 0.25
C ILE A 115 -10.14 8.06 1.05
N PHE A 116 -10.42 9.17 0.37
CA PHE A 116 -10.49 10.51 0.96
C PHE A 116 -11.89 11.12 0.74
N PRO A 117 -12.93 10.61 1.39
CA PRO A 117 -14.30 11.07 1.21
C PRO A 117 -14.42 12.56 1.53
N GLY A 118 -15.33 13.26 0.82
CA GLY A 118 -15.55 14.69 1.00
C GLY A 118 -14.49 15.60 0.37
N ASN A 119 -13.58 15.07 -0.46
CA ASN A 119 -12.60 15.88 -1.20
C ASN A 119 -12.95 16.04 -2.67
N LEU A 120 -13.54 15.02 -3.27
CA LEU A 120 -13.87 14.99 -4.71
C LEU A 120 -15.34 14.60 -4.88
N VAL A 121 -15.99 15.20 -5.88
CA VAL A 121 -17.31 14.83 -6.36
C VAL A 121 -17.15 14.36 -7.80
N ILE A 122 -17.68 13.17 -8.11
CA ILE A 122 -17.66 12.59 -9.45
C ILE A 122 -19.09 12.49 -9.92
N GLU A 123 -19.42 13.21 -10.98
CA GLU A 123 -20.76 13.27 -11.58
C GLU A 123 -20.72 12.67 -12.99
N LYS A 124 -21.73 11.87 -13.32
CA LYS A 124 -21.91 11.38 -14.69
C LYS A 124 -22.69 12.40 -15.50
N LEU A 125 -22.12 12.81 -16.62
CA LEU A 125 -22.80 13.65 -17.59
C LEU A 125 -23.37 12.75 -18.70
N GLU A 126 -24.67 12.74 -18.83
CA GLU A 126 -25.34 12.13 -19.97
C GLU A 126 -25.20 13.09 -21.16
N THR A 127 -24.26 12.80 -22.04
CA THR A 127 -24.14 13.45 -23.34
C THR A 127 -24.79 12.53 -24.36
N GLY A 128 -25.38 13.04 -25.42
CA GLY A 128 -26.03 12.25 -26.48
C GLY A 128 -25.12 11.19 -27.16
N GLY A 129 -23.98 10.85 -26.56
CA GLY A 129 -23.01 9.85 -26.94
C GLY A 129 -22.50 9.05 -25.72
N ARG A 130 -21.22 8.71 -25.70
CA ARG A 130 -20.61 7.96 -24.60
C ARG A 130 -20.63 8.81 -23.31
N PRO A 131 -21.17 8.28 -22.19
CA PRO A 131 -21.23 9.03 -20.93
C PRO A 131 -19.83 9.50 -20.50
N SER A 132 -19.73 10.76 -20.11
CA SER A 132 -18.48 11.32 -19.56
C SER A 132 -18.64 11.56 -18.07
N GLU A 133 -17.55 11.37 -17.33
CA GLU A 133 -17.52 11.65 -15.89
C GLU A 133 -16.75 12.94 -15.65
N ILE A 134 -17.35 13.82 -14.86
CA ILE A 134 -16.74 15.09 -14.43
C ILE A 134 -16.33 14.96 -12.97
N VAL A 135 -15.13 15.41 -12.69
CA VAL A 135 -14.56 15.49 -11.35
C VAL A 135 -14.49 16.94 -10.92
N SER A 136 -15.06 17.24 -9.77
CA SER A 136 -14.98 18.56 -9.14
C SER A 136 -14.55 18.45 -7.67
N LEU A 137 -14.10 19.57 -7.10
CA LEU A 137 -13.79 19.63 -5.68
C LEU A 137 -15.08 19.76 -4.87
N CYS A 138 -15.14 19.07 -3.74
CA CYS A 138 -16.20 19.28 -2.77
C CYS A 138 -16.08 20.71 -2.19
N GLN A 139 -17.08 21.52 -2.40
CA GLN A 139 -17.16 22.83 -1.75
C GLN A 139 -17.53 22.59 -0.27
N LYS A 140 -16.67 23.04 0.63
CA LYS A 140 -16.99 23.10 2.07
C LYS A 140 -17.82 24.32 2.38
#